data_a453fe7ebe6897b58f8bbf220022db55
#
_entry.id   a453fe7ebe6897b58f8bbf220022db55
#
_cell.length_a   1.000
_cell.length_b   1.000
_cell.length_c   1.000
_cell.angle_alpha   90.00
_cell.angle_beta   90.00
_cell.angle_gamma   90.00
#
_symmetry.space_group_name_H-M   'P 1'
#
loop_
_entity.id
_entity.type
_entity.pdbx_description
1 polymer ?
#
loop_
_entity_poly.entity_id
_entity_poly.type
_entity_poly.pdbx_seq_one_letter_code
_entity_poly.pdbx_strand_id
1 'polypeptide(L)'
;MPVLIVPGNHDVGHLPGSHQPVDPVRLARWRRLAGPDYWGRDHGDWRLLGLNSLLIGFEDEEEDRQFTWLEEQLLSRDGRRVAVFAHKPLFVDDPGEGDTGYWGIRPRQRQRLFDLFAEAEVALHASGHLHWAWTGKHAGTSLVWAPPTSFIIDTLERPMPGERLVGAVVHEFSDVNVKSEIIAVPGLTSHLLDPIVEEVYPLAAKKTVRVEAAQ
;
A
#
# COMPACT_ATOMS: atom_id res chain seq x y z
N MET A 1 -6.98 -11.21 19.84
CA MET A 1 -7.29 -10.93 18.43
C MET A 1 -5.99 -11.07 17.64
N PRO A 2 -5.93 -11.82 16.54
CA PRO A 2 -4.72 -11.89 15.72
C PRO A 2 -4.44 -10.53 15.07
N VAL A 3 -3.16 -10.22 14.93
CA VAL A 3 -2.67 -9.03 14.20
C VAL A 3 -1.98 -9.52 12.94
N LEU A 4 -2.39 -9.01 11.78
CA LEU A 4 -1.77 -9.26 10.49
C LEU A 4 -1.18 -7.95 9.98
N ILE A 5 0.05 -7.97 9.50
CA ILE A 5 0.79 -6.77 9.11
C ILE A 5 1.43 -6.95 7.74
N VAL A 6 1.53 -5.88 6.99
CA VAL A 6 2.32 -5.79 5.75
C VAL A 6 3.38 -4.71 5.92
N PRO A 7 4.56 -4.87 5.31
CA PRO A 7 5.62 -3.88 5.44
C PRO A 7 5.31 -2.60 4.68
N GLY A 8 5.69 -1.47 5.27
CA GLY A 8 5.75 -0.17 4.62
C GLY A 8 7.17 0.21 4.19
N ASN A 9 7.28 1.30 3.45
CA ASN A 9 8.58 1.78 2.94
C ASN A 9 9.56 2.22 4.04
N HIS A 10 9.07 2.61 5.21
CA HIS A 10 9.92 2.90 6.37
C HIS A 10 10.42 1.64 7.09
N ASP A 11 9.79 0.49 6.86
CA ASP A 11 10.19 -0.78 7.44
C ASP A 11 11.27 -1.49 6.62
N VAL A 12 11.06 -1.61 5.31
CA VAL A 12 11.89 -2.43 4.43
C VAL A 12 12.60 -1.64 3.33
N GLY A 13 12.23 -0.37 3.12
CA GLY A 13 12.78 0.48 2.07
C GLY A 13 11.83 0.65 0.89
N HIS A 14 12.30 1.29 -0.16
CA HIS A 14 11.55 1.65 -1.37
C HIS A 14 12.26 1.16 -2.64
N LEU A 15 11.78 1.56 -3.81
CA LEU A 15 12.30 1.16 -5.12
C LEU A 15 13.82 1.46 -5.29
N PRO A 16 14.51 0.76 -6.19
CA PRO A 16 15.88 1.08 -6.57
C PRO A 16 16.02 2.54 -6.97
N GLY A 17 17.13 3.17 -6.58
CA GLY A 17 17.38 4.58 -6.83
C GLY A 17 16.70 5.54 -5.85
N SER A 18 15.85 5.06 -4.95
CA SER A 18 15.32 5.85 -3.84
C SER A 18 16.42 6.12 -2.81
N HIS A 19 16.12 7.03 -1.87
CA HIS A 19 17.05 7.34 -0.78
C HIS A 19 17.30 6.13 0.15
N GLN A 20 16.31 5.27 0.29
CA GLN A 20 16.35 4.03 1.09
C GLN A 20 15.77 2.88 0.26
N PRO A 21 16.55 2.24 -0.64
CA PRO A 21 16.05 1.11 -1.39
C PRO A 21 15.81 -0.09 -0.47
N VAL A 22 14.89 -0.96 -0.86
CA VAL A 22 14.77 -2.28 -0.24
C VAL A 22 16.11 -3.01 -0.35
N ASP A 23 16.51 -3.67 0.71
CA ASP A 23 17.71 -4.48 0.75
C ASP A 23 17.51 -5.77 1.58
N PRO A 24 18.37 -6.80 1.37
CA PRO A 24 18.25 -8.06 2.07
C PRO A 24 18.30 -7.94 3.61
N VAL A 25 19.03 -6.96 4.15
CA VAL A 25 19.17 -6.76 5.60
C VAL A 25 17.86 -6.27 6.20
N ARG A 26 17.17 -5.32 5.55
CA ARG A 26 15.87 -4.82 5.99
C ARG A 26 14.79 -5.89 5.87
N LEU A 27 14.77 -6.64 4.77
CA LEU A 27 13.85 -7.77 4.60
C LEU A 27 14.07 -8.84 5.66
N ALA A 28 15.31 -9.24 5.93
CA ALA A 28 15.62 -10.21 6.96
C ALA A 28 15.25 -9.71 8.37
N ARG A 29 15.46 -8.42 8.64
CA ARG A 29 15.03 -7.80 9.90
C ARG A 29 13.51 -7.87 10.06
N TRP A 30 12.75 -7.49 9.02
CA TRP A 30 11.29 -7.58 9.04
C TRP A 30 10.83 -9.02 9.27
N ARG A 31 11.30 -9.96 8.45
CA ARG A 31 10.93 -11.39 8.51
C ARG A 31 11.20 -12.00 9.89
N ARG A 32 12.26 -11.56 10.56
CA ARG A 32 12.62 -12.03 11.91
C ARG A 32 11.73 -11.42 13.01
N LEU A 33 11.31 -10.15 12.89
CA LEU A 33 10.60 -9.43 13.94
C LEU A 33 9.08 -9.44 13.78
N ALA A 34 8.61 -9.40 12.55
CA ALA A 34 7.20 -9.24 12.19
C ALA A 34 6.60 -10.49 11.52
N GLY A 35 7.41 -11.44 11.08
CA GLY A 35 6.99 -12.61 10.34
C GLY A 35 7.09 -12.42 8.82
N PRO A 36 6.41 -13.25 8.03
CA PRO A 36 6.43 -13.17 6.57
C PRO A 36 6.08 -11.77 6.09
N ASP A 37 6.78 -11.28 5.07
CA ASP A 37 6.54 -9.97 4.48
C ASP A 37 5.41 -9.97 3.44
N TYR A 38 4.98 -11.17 3.01
CA TYR A 38 3.70 -11.41 2.35
C TYR A 38 3.08 -12.70 2.91
N TRP A 39 1.76 -12.77 2.97
CA TRP A 39 1.06 -13.85 3.68
C TRP A 39 -0.35 -14.08 3.14
N GLY A 40 -0.86 -15.31 3.32
CA GLY A 40 -2.25 -15.69 3.06
C GLY A 40 -2.91 -16.23 4.32
N ARG A 41 -4.17 -15.89 4.52
CA ARG A 41 -4.97 -16.36 5.64
C ARG A 41 -6.42 -16.58 5.23
N ASP A 42 -6.92 -17.78 5.46
CA ASP A 42 -8.34 -18.06 5.29
C ASP A 42 -9.12 -17.71 6.57
N HIS A 43 -10.27 -17.08 6.37
CA HIS A 43 -11.22 -16.74 7.42
C HIS A 43 -12.64 -16.90 6.89
N GLY A 44 -13.33 -17.98 7.27
CA GLY A 44 -14.62 -18.33 6.69
C GLY A 44 -14.55 -18.45 5.18
N ASP A 45 -15.43 -17.73 4.49
CA ASP A 45 -15.54 -17.70 3.04
C ASP A 45 -14.58 -16.73 2.36
N TRP A 46 -13.60 -16.22 3.11
CA TRP A 46 -12.63 -15.25 2.63
C TRP A 46 -11.20 -15.77 2.70
N ARG A 47 -10.44 -15.44 1.67
CA ARG A 47 -8.97 -15.49 1.66
C ARG A 47 -8.42 -14.08 1.75
N LEU A 48 -7.71 -13.79 2.81
CA LEU A 48 -7.02 -12.53 3.05
C LEU A 48 -5.56 -12.69 2.64
N LEU A 49 -5.09 -11.82 1.76
CA LEU A 49 -3.72 -11.82 1.26
C LEU A 49 -3.04 -10.51 1.63
N GLY A 50 -1.87 -10.58 2.25
CA GLY A 50 -1.00 -9.42 2.47
C GLY A 50 0.15 -9.45 1.48
N LEU A 51 0.43 -8.34 0.81
CA LEU A 51 1.53 -8.20 -0.14
C LEU A 51 2.60 -7.24 0.39
N ASN A 52 3.86 -7.57 0.14
CA ASN A 52 4.96 -6.63 0.24
C ASN A 52 5.02 -5.79 -1.06
N SER A 53 4.25 -4.72 -1.11
CA SER A 53 4.20 -3.85 -2.27
C SER A 53 5.49 -3.08 -2.55
N LEU A 54 6.46 -3.14 -1.64
CA LEU A 54 7.77 -2.50 -1.80
C LEU A 54 8.73 -3.37 -2.64
N LEU A 55 8.44 -4.67 -2.81
CA LEU A 55 9.15 -5.53 -3.76
C LEU A 55 8.63 -5.34 -5.20
N ILE A 56 7.40 -4.86 -5.35
CA ILE A 56 6.75 -4.74 -6.66
C ILE A 56 7.36 -3.58 -7.46
N GLY A 57 8.02 -3.91 -8.57
CA GLY A 57 8.75 -2.98 -9.42
C GLY A 57 10.28 -3.06 -9.27
N PHE A 58 10.78 -4.05 -8.53
CA PHE A 58 12.20 -4.36 -8.46
C PHE A 58 12.71 -5.13 -9.67
N GLU A 59 11.82 -5.92 -10.29
CA GLU A 59 12.16 -6.79 -11.44
C GLU A 59 13.29 -7.79 -11.10
N ASP A 60 13.23 -8.36 -9.88
CA ASP A 60 14.19 -9.33 -9.36
C ASP A 60 13.50 -10.61 -8.89
N GLU A 61 14.29 -11.56 -8.40
CA GLU A 61 13.80 -12.86 -7.93
C GLU A 61 12.84 -12.77 -6.72
N GLU A 62 12.96 -11.74 -5.86
CA GLU A 62 12.04 -11.57 -4.73
C GLU A 62 10.65 -11.15 -5.22
N GLU A 63 10.59 -10.25 -6.21
CA GLU A 63 9.33 -9.89 -6.87
C GLU A 63 8.71 -11.10 -7.58
N ASP A 64 9.51 -11.85 -8.35
CA ASP A 64 9.03 -13.03 -9.07
C ASP A 64 8.49 -14.10 -8.13
N ARG A 65 9.17 -14.36 -7.00
CA ARG A 65 8.69 -15.29 -5.97
C ARG A 65 7.36 -14.85 -5.37
N GLN A 66 7.21 -13.56 -5.08
CA GLN A 66 5.95 -13.05 -4.55
C GLN A 66 4.80 -13.17 -5.56
N PHE A 67 5.05 -12.85 -6.84
CA PHE A 67 4.02 -13.00 -7.87
C PHE A 67 3.63 -14.46 -8.10
N THR A 68 4.58 -15.37 -8.16
CA THR A 68 4.31 -16.82 -8.27
C THR A 68 3.46 -17.29 -7.10
N TRP A 69 3.84 -16.91 -5.88
CA TRP A 69 3.06 -17.21 -4.69
C TRP A 69 1.64 -16.60 -4.74
N LEU A 70 1.49 -15.35 -5.21
CA LEU A 70 0.18 -14.71 -5.34
C LEU A 70 -0.72 -15.48 -6.31
N GLU A 71 -0.22 -15.86 -7.48
CA GLU A 71 -0.93 -16.67 -8.47
C GLU A 71 -1.39 -18.00 -7.87
N GLU A 72 -0.52 -18.71 -7.13
CA GLU A 72 -0.87 -19.94 -6.41
C GLU A 72 -1.99 -19.71 -5.38
N GLN A 73 -1.92 -18.62 -4.61
CA GLN A 73 -2.96 -18.28 -3.64
C GLN A 73 -4.32 -17.98 -4.29
N LEU A 74 -4.30 -17.29 -5.42
CA LEU A 74 -5.52 -16.97 -6.15
C LEU A 74 -6.14 -18.21 -6.80
N LEU A 75 -5.32 -19.11 -7.35
CA LEU A 75 -5.78 -20.37 -7.95
C LEU A 75 -6.34 -21.36 -6.90
N SER A 76 -5.67 -21.47 -5.74
CA SER A 76 -6.04 -22.42 -4.68
C SER A 76 -7.07 -21.89 -3.68
N ARG A 77 -7.79 -20.82 -4.01
CA ARG A 77 -8.74 -20.17 -3.07
C ARG A 77 -9.96 -20.99 -2.69
N ASP A 78 -10.21 -22.13 -3.37
CA ASP A 78 -11.28 -23.08 -3.05
C ASP A 78 -12.67 -22.42 -2.97
N GLY A 79 -12.96 -21.53 -3.93
CA GLY A 79 -14.23 -20.78 -4.00
C GLY A 79 -14.32 -19.60 -3.02
N ARG A 80 -13.31 -19.36 -2.19
CA ARG A 80 -13.29 -18.20 -1.29
C ARG A 80 -13.18 -16.90 -2.05
N ARG A 81 -13.82 -15.87 -1.53
CA ARG A 81 -13.62 -14.48 -1.95
C ARG A 81 -12.24 -14.00 -1.51
N VAL A 82 -11.68 -13.07 -2.26
CA VAL A 82 -10.31 -12.58 -1.97
C VAL A 82 -10.35 -11.11 -1.60
N ALA A 83 -9.62 -10.78 -0.53
CA ALA A 83 -9.26 -9.41 -0.16
C ALA A 83 -7.74 -9.30 -0.06
N VAL A 84 -7.17 -8.25 -0.69
CA VAL A 84 -5.74 -8.00 -0.74
C VAL A 84 -5.40 -6.74 0.04
N PHE A 85 -4.36 -6.84 0.88
CA PHE A 85 -3.83 -5.76 1.69
C PHE A 85 -2.40 -5.48 1.30
N ALA A 86 -2.05 -4.22 1.09
CA ALA A 86 -0.71 -3.81 0.72
C ALA A 86 -0.39 -2.43 1.31
N HIS A 87 0.88 -2.01 1.31
CA HIS A 87 1.22 -0.67 1.73
C HIS A 87 0.93 0.36 0.63
N LYS A 88 1.39 0.12 -0.61
CA LYS A 88 1.20 1.06 -1.73
C LYS A 88 -0.13 0.84 -2.43
N PRO A 89 -0.81 1.92 -2.86
CA PRO A 89 -1.97 1.81 -3.73
C PRO A 89 -1.58 1.35 -5.14
N LEU A 90 -2.54 0.79 -5.86
CA LEU A 90 -2.34 0.39 -7.26
C LEU A 90 -2.05 1.61 -8.15
N PHE A 91 -2.77 2.69 -7.94
CA PHE A 91 -2.62 3.98 -8.63
C PHE A 91 -3.03 5.12 -7.70
N VAL A 92 -2.80 6.36 -8.10
CA VAL A 92 -3.11 7.57 -7.33
C VAL A 92 -4.31 8.32 -7.91
N ASP A 93 -4.31 8.63 -9.20
CA ASP A 93 -5.41 9.36 -9.85
C ASP A 93 -6.24 8.49 -10.77
N ASP A 94 -5.56 7.73 -11.65
CA ASP A 94 -6.19 7.01 -12.73
C ASP A 94 -5.53 5.64 -12.93
N PRO A 95 -6.32 4.56 -13.17
CA PRO A 95 -5.77 3.24 -13.44
C PRO A 95 -4.77 3.19 -14.60
N GLY A 96 -4.93 4.05 -15.60
CA GLY A 96 -4.05 4.17 -16.74
C GLY A 96 -2.90 5.19 -16.59
N GLU A 97 -2.75 5.81 -15.41
CA GLU A 97 -1.69 6.80 -15.19
C GLU A 97 -0.29 6.23 -15.43
N GLY A 98 0.65 7.10 -15.79
CA GLY A 98 2.06 6.75 -15.94
C GLY A 98 2.73 6.31 -14.65
N ASP A 99 4.07 6.24 -14.65
CA ASP A 99 4.84 5.93 -13.45
C ASP A 99 4.78 7.12 -12.46
N THR A 100 4.20 6.90 -11.31
CA THR A 100 4.12 7.87 -10.20
C THR A 100 5.30 7.75 -9.24
N GLY A 101 6.28 6.91 -9.55
CA GLY A 101 7.51 6.71 -8.78
C GLY A 101 7.26 6.24 -7.36
N TYR A 102 7.37 7.17 -6.43
CA TYR A 102 7.22 6.90 -4.99
C TYR A 102 5.80 6.46 -4.62
N TRP A 103 4.76 7.01 -5.25
CA TRP A 103 3.41 7.03 -4.71
C TRP A 103 2.59 5.77 -4.98
N GLY A 104 2.59 5.24 -6.18
CA GLY A 104 1.78 4.08 -6.59
C GLY A 104 2.60 2.89 -7.09
N ILE A 105 1.94 1.84 -7.52
CA ILE A 105 2.55 0.70 -8.20
C ILE A 105 2.86 1.10 -9.65
N ARG A 106 4.05 0.72 -10.15
CA ARG A 106 4.50 1.00 -11.52
C ARG A 106 3.55 0.41 -12.56
N PRO A 107 3.39 1.05 -13.74
CA PRO A 107 2.37 0.68 -14.73
C PRO A 107 2.39 -0.79 -15.15
N ARG A 108 3.57 -1.36 -15.42
CA ARG A 108 3.70 -2.76 -15.86
C ARG A 108 3.21 -3.74 -14.79
N GLN A 109 3.67 -3.57 -13.56
CA GLN A 109 3.29 -4.43 -12.44
C GLN A 109 1.85 -4.18 -12.01
N ARG A 110 1.39 -2.94 -12.09
CA ARG A 110 -0.01 -2.59 -11.86
C ARG A 110 -0.94 -3.31 -12.82
N GLN A 111 -0.59 -3.35 -14.12
CA GLN A 111 -1.38 -4.08 -15.11
C GLN A 111 -1.42 -5.58 -14.79
N ARG A 112 -0.28 -6.19 -14.42
CA ARG A 112 -0.24 -7.60 -13.99
C ARG A 112 -1.17 -7.85 -12.80
N LEU A 113 -1.18 -6.95 -11.81
CA LEU A 113 -2.10 -7.06 -10.67
C LEU A 113 -3.56 -6.89 -11.10
N PHE A 114 -3.88 -5.96 -12.00
CA PHE A 114 -5.23 -5.81 -12.53
C PHE A 114 -5.72 -7.08 -13.22
N ASP A 115 -4.88 -7.70 -14.05
CA ASP A 115 -5.21 -8.93 -14.76
C ASP A 115 -5.47 -10.08 -13.77
N LEU A 116 -4.60 -10.28 -12.79
CA LEU A 116 -4.76 -11.28 -11.74
C LEU A 116 -6.01 -11.02 -10.87
N PHE A 117 -6.27 -9.77 -10.52
CA PHE A 117 -7.42 -9.40 -9.70
C PHE A 117 -8.74 -9.56 -10.46
N ALA A 118 -8.77 -9.26 -11.76
CA ALA A 118 -9.94 -9.47 -12.59
C ALA A 118 -10.23 -10.96 -12.78
N GLU A 119 -9.21 -11.79 -13.06
CA GLU A 119 -9.35 -13.25 -13.23
C GLU A 119 -9.82 -13.93 -11.94
N ALA A 120 -9.30 -13.52 -10.80
CA ALA A 120 -9.66 -14.07 -9.50
C ALA A 120 -10.87 -13.40 -8.85
N GLU A 121 -11.48 -12.40 -9.49
CA GLU A 121 -12.58 -11.61 -8.93
C GLU A 121 -12.27 -11.06 -7.54
N VAL A 122 -11.07 -10.47 -7.36
CA VAL A 122 -10.65 -9.86 -6.09
C VAL A 122 -11.64 -8.79 -5.68
N ALA A 123 -12.28 -8.97 -4.53
CA ALA A 123 -13.35 -8.10 -4.07
C ALA A 123 -12.86 -6.77 -3.46
N LEU A 124 -11.65 -6.80 -2.84
CA LEU A 124 -11.09 -5.65 -2.13
C LEU A 124 -9.58 -5.58 -2.32
N HIS A 125 -9.05 -4.38 -2.59
CA HIS A 125 -7.66 -4.01 -2.38
C HIS A 125 -7.61 -2.81 -1.42
N ALA A 126 -7.04 -3.01 -0.23
CA ALA A 126 -6.85 -1.97 0.76
C ALA A 126 -5.36 -1.62 0.90
N SER A 127 -5.04 -0.33 0.92
CA SER A 127 -3.68 0.18 1.01
C SER A 127 -3.58 1.40 1.93
N GLY A 128 -2.36 1.83 2.23
CA GLY A 128 -2.05 3.03 2.98
C GLY A 128 -1.13 3.96 2.20
N HIS A 129 0.05 4.29 2.76
CA HIS A 129 1.16 5.01 2.14
C HIS A 129 0.92 6.50 1.87
N LEU A 130 -0.23 6.86 1.32
CA LEU A 130 -0.51 8.24 0.87
C LEU A 130 -0.83 9.20 2.01
N HIS A 131 -1.12 8.68 3.22
CA HIS A 131 -1.61 9.45 4.36
C HIS A 131 -2.92 10.20 4.05
N TRP A 132 -3.73 9.62 3.18
CA TRP A 132 -5.05 10.08 2.75
C TRP A 132 -6.06 8.94 2.86
N ALA A 133 -7.33 9.30 3.03
CA ALA A 133 -8.45 8.38 3.07
C ALA A 133 -9.25 8.50 1.77
N TRP A 134 -9.48 7.37 1.08
CA TRP A 134 -10.23 7.35 -0.17
C TRP A 134 -10.86 6.00 -0.42
N THR A 135 -11.97 5.99 -1.11
CA THR A 135 -12.61 4.77 -1.62
C THR A 135 -12.97 4.92 -3.09
N GLY A 136 -12.81 3.84 -3.84
CA GLY A 136 -13.15 3.78 -5.26
C GLY A 136 -13.36 2.37 -5.75
N LYS A 137 -13.45 2.20 -7.06
CA LYS A 137 -13.56 0.89 -7.73
C LYS A 137 -12.77 0.87 -9.02
N HIS A 138 -12.20 -0.30 -9.33
CA HIS A 138 -11.65 -0.58 -10.64
C HIS A 138 -11.90 -2.05 -11.01
N ALA A 139 -12.45 -2.29 -12.22
CA ALA A 139 -12.69 -3.64 -12.77
C ALA A 139 -13.34 -4.62 -11.78
N GLY A 140 -14.33 -4.16 -10.99
CA GLY A 140 -15.02 -4.97 -9.99
C GLY A 140 -14.40 -4.95 -8.60
N THR A 141 -13.11 -4.69 -8.46
CA THR A 141 -12.40 -4.59 -7.18
C THR A 141 -12.72 -3.28 -6.47
N SER A 142 -13.14 -3.34 -5.22
CA SER A 142 -13.23 -2.17 -4.34
C SER A 142 -11.83 -1.74 -3.92
N LEU A 143 -11.53 -0.46 -4.00
CA LEU A 143 -10.24 0.12 -3.64
C LEU A 143 -10.40 1.02 -2.43
N VAL A 144 -9.50 0.88 -1.45
CA VAL A 144 -9.53 1.67 -0.22
C VAL A 144 -8.13 2.14 0.11
N TRP A 145 -7.98 3.46 0.34
CA TRP A 145 -6.80 4.00 1.00
C TRP A 145 -7.14 4.25 2.46
N ALA A 146 -6.44 3.55 3.33
CA ALA A 146 -6.59 3.72 4.77
C ALA A 146 -5.90 5.00 5.22
N PRO A 147 -6.56 5.81 6.05
CA PRO A 147 -5.95 6.98 6.66
C PRO A 147 -4.78 6.58 7.59
N PRO A 148 -3.83 7.48 7.82
CA PRO A 148 -2.79 7.26 8.82
C PRO A 148 -3.39 7.29 10.24
N THR A 149 -2.67 6.71 11.20
CA THR A 149 -3.03 6.77 12.62
C THR A 149 -2.20 7.79 13.41
N SER A 150 -1.25 8.47 12.76
CA SER A 150 -0.28 9.33 13.46
C SER A 150 -0.24 10.77 12.93
N PHE A 151 -0.06 10.96 11.63
CA PHE A 151 0.06 12.28 11.04
C PHE A 151 -0.43 12.29 9.58
N ILE A 152 -0.84 13.45 9.10
CA ILE A 152 -1.22 13.72 7.72
C ILE A 152 -0.15 14.56 7.03
N ILE A 153 -0.10 14.48 5.70
CA ILE A 153 0.77 15.26 4.83
C ILE A 153 -0.13 16.24 4.07
N ASP A 154 0.17 17.53 4.14
CA ASP A 154 -0.61 18.58 3.48
C ASP A 154 -0.01 19.01 2.14
N THR A 155 1.30 19.17 2.12
CA THR A 155 2.04 19.63 0.94
C THR A 155 2.38 18.42 0.07
N LEU A 156 1.51 18.13 -0.88
CA LEU A 156 1.80 17.13 -1.91
C LEU A 156 2.11 17.84 -3.21
N GLU A 157 3.08 17.34 -3.94
CA GLU A 157 3.48 17.85 -5.25
C GLU A 157 2.35 17.75 -6.29
N ARG A 158 1.27 17.05 -5.95
CA ARG A 158 0.10 16.86 -6.81
C ARG A 158 -1.20 16.80 -5.99
N PRO A 159 -2.34 17.29 -6.51
CA PRO A 159 -3.64 17.05 -5.92
C PRO A 159 -3.91 15.52 -5.87
N MET A 160 -4.52 15.06 -4.80
CA MET A 160 -4.99 13.67 -4.68
C MET A 160 -6.47 13.63 -4.36
N PRO A 161 -7.21 12.61 -4.85
CA PRO A 161 -8.59 12.42 -4.44
C PRO A 161 -8.66 11.98 -2.98
N GLY A 162 -9.82 12.21 -2.33
CA GLY A 162 -10.09 11.75 -0.97
C GLY A 162 -9.93 12.84 0.08
N GLU A 163 -9.76 12.41 1.34
CA GLU A 163 -9.79 13.27 2.51
C GLU A 163 -8.54 13.10 3.37
N ARG A 164 -8.13 14.18 4.03
CA ARG A 164 -7.05 14.19 5.01
C ARG A 164 -7.62 14.05 6.41
N LEU A 165 -7.48 12.86 6.97
CA LEU A 165 -7.88 12.61 8.36
C LEU A 165 -6.96 11.59 9.00
N VAL A 166 -6.91 11.59 10.32
CA VAL A 166 -6.28 10.54 11.13
C VAL A 166 -7.37 9.58 11.57
N GLY A 167 -7.19 8.28 11.32
CA GLY A 167 -8.26 7.33 11.56
C GLY A 167 -7.92 5.90 11.25
N ALA A 168 -8.94 5.14 10.92
CA ALA A 168 -8.85 3.73 10.54
C ALA A 168 -9.90 3.38 9.49
N VAL A 169 -9.84 2.14 8.98
CA VAL A 169 -10.89 1.55 8.15
C VAL A 169 -11.44 0.33 8.87
N VAL A 170 -12.75 0.22 8.93
CA VAL A 170 -13.43 -0.99 9.35
C VAL A 170 -13.91 -1.73 8.10
N HIS A 171 -13.48 -2.98 7.94
CA HIS A 171 -13.96 -3.87 6.89
C HIS A 171 -14.89 -4.92 7.50
N GLU A 172 -16.14 -4.93 7.06
CA GLU A 172 -17.12 -5.94 7.42
C GLU A 172 -17.22 -6.97 6.29
N PHE A 173 -16.76 -8.18 6.55
CA PHE A 173 -16.80 -9.29 5.63
C PHE A 173 -18.06 -10.14 5.84
N SER A 174 -18.88 -10.28 4.82
CA SER A 174 -20.01 -11.20 4.80
C SER A 174 -19.77 -12.32 3.79
N ASP A 175 -20.67 -13.29 3.73
CA ASP A 175 -20.66 -14.37 2.72
C ASP A 175 -20.81 -13.88 1.27
N VAL A 176 -21.33 -12.66 1.07
CA VAL A 176 -21.60 -12.11 -0.27
C VAL A 176 -20.76 -10.91 -0.66
N ASN A 177 -20.26 -10.12 0.30
CA ASN A 177 -19.50 -8.90 -0.01
C ASN A 177 -18.60 -8.45 1.16
N VAL A 178 -17.80 -7.41 0.89
CA VAL A 178 -17.07 -6.64 1.91
C VAL A 178 -17.56 -5.20 1.86
N LYS A 179 -17.91 -4.66 3.03
CA LYS A 179 -18.20 -3.23 3.24
C LYS A 179 -17.01 -2.60 3.95
N SER A 180 -16.53 -1.46 3.44
CA SER A 180 -15.45 -0.70 4.04
C SER A 180 -15.95 0.66 4.49
N GLU A 181 -15.66 1.03 5.73
CA GLU A 181 -16.02 2.32 6.31
C GLU A 181 -14.77 3.00 6.87
N ILE A 182 -14.50 4.21 6.39
CA ILE A 182 -13.44 5.06 6.93
C ILE A 182 -13.97 5.73 8.18
N ILE A 183 -13.27 5.57 9.28
CA ILE A 183 -13.66 6.14 10.57
C ILE A 183 -12.57 7.07 11.11
N ALA A 184 -12.98 8.26 11.54
CA ALA A 184 -12.13 9.09 12.38
C ALA A 184 -12.11 8.49 13.79
N VAL A 185 -10.91 8.23 14.33
CA VAL A 185 -10.77 7.65 15.67
C VAL A 185 -10.80 8.77 16.71
N PRO A 186 -11.81 8.81 17.61
CA PRO A 186 -11.89 9.84 18.64
C PRO A 186 -10.65 9.85 19.55
N GLY A 187 -10.14 11.04 19.84
CA GLY A 187 -8.99 11.23 20.72
C GLY A 187 -7.63 11.19 20.00
N LEU A 188 -7.57 10.84 18.72
CA LEU A 188 -6.36 11.03 17.93
C LEU A 188 -6.21 12.49 17.51
N THR A 189 -5.00 13.02 17.62
CA THR A 189 -4.66 14.36 17.14
C THR A 189 -4.17 14.30 15.72
N SER A 190 -4.74 15.11 14.83
CA SER A 190 -4.25 15.28 13.46
C SER A 190 -3.00 16.15 13.47
N HIS A 191 -1.83 15.53 13.53
CA HIS A 191 -0.56 16.22 13.36
C HIS A 191 -0.26 16.41 11.88
N LEU A 192 0.31 17.58 11.51
CA LEU A 192 0.86 17.84 10.18
C LEU A 192 2.36 17.52 10.18
N LEU A 193 2.83 16.83 9.16
CA LEU A 193 4.25 16.58 8.96
C LEU A 193 4.98 17.83 8.44
N ASP A 194 4.34 18.60 7.58
CA ASP A 194 4.93 19.70 6.83
C ASP A 194 5.73 20.70 7.68
N PRO A 195 5.26 21.17 8.84
CA PRO A 195 6.00 22.13 9.67
C PRO A 195 7.32 21.58 10.25
N ILE A 196 7.46 20.24 10.31
CA ILE A 196 8.62 19.57 10.90
C ILE A 196 9.36 18.67 9.92
N VAL A 197 9.02 18.75 8.62
CA VAL A 197 9.58 17.87 7.58
C VAL A 197 11.11 17.96 7.52
N GLU A 198 11.69 19.15 7.72
CA GLU A 198 13.14 19.35 7.72
C GLU A 198 13.84 18.67 8.90
N GLU A 199 13.16 18.56 10.04
CA GLU A 199 13.69 17.87 11.22
C GLU A 199 13.62 16.35 11.04
N VAL A 200 12.51 15.86 10.46
CA VAL A 200 12.27 14.42 10.28
C VAL A 200 13.03 13.86 9.07
N TYR A 201 13.09 14.65 7.98
CA TYR A 201 13.73 14.28 6.71
C TYR A 201 14.78 15.30 6.25
N PRO A 202 15.87 15.52 6.98
CA PRO A 202 16.84 16.59 6.71
C PRO A 202 17.52 16.51 5.33
N LEU A 203 17.49 15.37 4.68
CA LEU A 203 18.04 15.16 3.32
C LEU A 203 17.06 15.54 2.22
N ALA A 204 15.75 15.48 2.46
CA ALA A 204 14.74 15.95 1.51
C ALA A 204 14.78 17.47 1.37
N ALA A 205 14.92 18.20 2.49
CA ALA A 205 15.08 19.65 2.53
C ALA A 205 16.28 20.14 1.71
N LYS A 206 17.43 19.42 1.77
CA LYS A 206 18.63 19.78 1.00
C LYS A 206 18.47 19.63 -0.51
N LYS A 207 17.57 18.79 -1.00
CA LYS A 207 17.25 18.66 -2.44
C LYS A 207 16.42 19.83 -2.95
N THR A 208 15.45 20.29 -2.18
CA THR A 208 14.60 21.43 -2.53
C THR A 208 15.41 22.72 -2.66
N VAL A 209 16.31 23.00 -1.73
CA VAL A 209 17.20 24.18 -1.78
C VAL A 209 18.14 24.15 -2.98
N ARG A 210 18.58 22.97 -3.47
CA ARG A 210 19.43 22.88 -4.66
C ARG A 210 18.69 23.15 -5.98
N VAL A 211 17.40 22.88 -6.04
CA VAL A 211 16.59 23.16 -7.24
C VAL A 211 16.29 24.65 -7.35
N GLU A 212 16.02 25.33 -6.24
CA GLU A 212 15.82 26.77 -6.21
C GLU A 212 17.09 27.58 -6.51
N ALA A 213 18.26 27.05 -6.16
CA ALA A 213 19.56 27.70 -6.46
C ALA A 213 20.07 27.46 -7.88
N ALA A 214 19.40 26.65 -8.68
CA ALA A 214 19.76 26.32 -10.07
C ALA A 214 18.84 26.98 -11.11
N GLN A 215 17.90 27.84 -10.70
CA GLN A 215 17.08 28.72 -11.53
C GLN A 215 17.61 30.16 -11.49
#